data_a0c7cb4568b2b0899433cd4a19b49c67
#
_entry.id   a0c7cb4568b2b0899433cd4a19b49c67
#
_cell.length_a   1.000
_cell.length_b   1.000
_cell.length_c   1.000
_cell.angle_alpha   90.00
_cell.angle_beta   90.00
_cell.angle_gamma   90.00
#
_symmetry.space_group_name_H-M   'P 1'
#
loop_
_entity.id
_entity.type
_entity.pdbx_description
1 polymer ?
#
loop_
_entity_poly.entity_id
_entity_poly.type
_entity_poly.pdbx_seq_one_letter_code
_entity_poly.pdbx_strand_id
1 'polypeptide(L)'
;MKKSVWLLPLLAIGLGFQSLAMAQGGARAANVRVALASTQSIAPETIVPGTVVSRSDARLAAEVTGRLMNVSDVGTVAAKGDVVAQIEDTVILLRKQELIAEVERAQARLNYLESEESRYVKLAESNLAAATKLEETRSDRDVSRGDLRVAKSRLAQMEDQLARTSIRAPFSGIVVERLMMPGERVDIGKNVVRIVDQQHLEVIARAPLEYYSYVKPGQELVVRTGNVVATGKVRTVVAVGSEKTHQFELRLDIESGSFPVGQTLRVSVPTSNARDALVVPRDALVLRPGGISVFVVDGDQKAKQVMVTTGIGSGDRIEVSGDLSDGNTVIIRGNERLR
;
A
#
# COMPACT_ATOMS: atom_id res chain seq x y z
N MET A 1 28.65 89.96 39.24
CA MET A 1 29.34 90.27 40.53
C MET A 1 30.21 89.06 40.90
N LYS A 2 31.51 89.32 40.99
CA LYS A 2 32.49 88.79 41.98
C LYS A 2 32.46 87.24 42.17
N LYS A 3 33.53 86.52 42.22
CA LYS A 3 35.02 86.76 42.30
C LYS A 3 35.59 85.33 42.19
N SER A 4 36.52 85.09 41.32
CA SER A 4 37.94 84.72 41.48
C SER A 4 38.31 83.99 42.77
N VAL A 5 39.14 82.93 42.61
CA VAL A 5 40.52 82.75 43.14
C VAL A 5 40.94 81.30 42.85
N TRP A 6 41.91 81.08 42.02
CA TRP A 6 43.30 80.58 42.12
C TRP A 6 43.60 79.47 43.16
N LEU A 7 44.17 78.34 42.68
CA LEU A 7 45.54 77.92 42.98
C LEU A 7 45.88 76.51 42.36
N LEU A 8 46.89 76.44 41.54
CA LEU A 8 47.76 75.32 41.15
C LEU A 8 48.81 75.11 42.29
N PRO A 9 49.71 74.11 42.23
CA PRO A 9 49.89 72.82 41.58
C PRO A 9 50.32 71.72 42.56
N LEU A 10 50.35 70.45 42.11
CA LEU A 10 51.40 69.51 42.54
C LEU A 10 51.58 68.37 41.56
N LEU A 11 52.75 68.31 41.04
CA LEU A 11 53.37 67.33 40.16
C LEU A 11 53.63 66.05 40.95
N ALA A 12 53.18 64.89 40.47
CA ALA A 12 53.65 63.56 40.91
C ALA A 12 53.86 62.66 39.72
N ILE A 13 55.07 62.41 39.37
CA ILE A 13 55.57 61.43 38.42
C ILE A 13 55.31 60.05 39.01
N GLY A 14 54.51 59.24 38.34
CA GLY A 14 54.28 57.82 38.66
C GLY A 14 54.57 56.99 37.43
N LEU A 15 55.62 56.17 37.47
CA LEU A 15 56.11 55.28 36.41
C LEU A 15 55.05 54.37 35.83
N GLY A 16 55.03 54.29 34.50
CA GLY A 16 54.21 53.38 33.74
C GLY A 16 54.57 51.91 33.96
N PHE A 17 53.61 51.16 34.37
CA PHE A 17 53.55 49.67 34.14
C PHE A 17 52.73 49.45 32.92
N GLN A 18 53.37 49.23 31.77
CA GLN A 18 52.73 48.67 30.59
C GLN A 18 52.48 47.18 30.88
N SER A 19 51.26 46.87 31.27
CA SER A 19 50.78 45.49 31.26
C SER A 19 50.61 45.04 29.78
N LEU A 20 51.55 44.25 29.29
CA LEU A 20 51.33 43.45 28.08
C LEU A 20 50.16 42.50 28.37
N ALA A 21 48.98 42.89 27.97
CA ALA A 21 47.84 41.94 27.82
C ALA A 21 48.23 41.00 26.70
N MET A 22 48.79 39.83 27.04
CA MET A 22 48.85 38.66 26.16
C MET A 22 47.41 38.33 25.82
N ALA A 23 46.97 38.65 24.59
CA ALA A 23 45.75 38.15 24.03
C ALA A 23 45.95 36.65 23.85
N GLN A 24 45.60 35.88 24.87
CA GLN A 24 45.34 34.44 24.72
C GLN A 24 44.14 34.32 23.81
N GLY A 25 44.38 34.12 22.52
CA GLY A 25 43.40 33.67 21.55
C GLY A 25 43.00 32.24 21.88
N GLY A 26 42.23 32.06 22.96
CA GLY A 26 41.61 30.80 23.25
C GLY A 26 40.67 30.46 22.10
N ALA A 27 40.95 29.39 21.42
CA ALA A 27 40.04 28.85 20.38
C ALA A 27 38.64 28.75 21.01
N ARG A 28 37.69 29.58 20.51
CA ARG A 28 36.31 29.54 20.97
C ARG A 28 35.73 28.18 20.61
N ALA A 29 35.24 27.43 21.62
CA ALA A 29 34.52 26.21 21.40
C ALA A 29 33.31 26.48 20.47
N ALA A 30 33.26 25.82 19.35
CA ALA A 30 32.16 25.92 18.43
C ALA A 30 31.13 24.84 18.74
N ASN A 31 29.85 25.21 18.85
CA ASN A 31 28.78 24.23 18.96
C ASN A 31 28.62 23.49 17.63
N VAL A 32 28.86 22.18 17.64
CA VAL A 32 28.78 21.32 16.47
C VAL A 32 27.83 20.17 16.72
N ARG A 33 27.20 19.66 15.66
CA ARG A 33 26.49 18.36 15.71
C ARG A 33 27.41 17.32 15.08
N VAL A 34 27.40 16.14 15.67
CA VAL A 34 28.27 15.04 15.25
C VAL A 34 27.45 13.81 14.88
N ALA A 35 28.03 12.92 14.08
CA ALA A 35 27.54 11.59 13.76
C ALA A 35 28.73 10.62 13.73
N LEU A 36 28.47 9.32 13.69
CA LEU A 36 29.51 8.32 13.55
C LEU A 36 29.72 7.95 12.08
N ALA A 37 30.98 7.85 11.69
CA ALA A 37 31.36 7.10 10.49
C ALA A 37 31.13 5.62 10.78
N SER A 38 30.54 4.89 9.85
CA SER A 38 30.23 3.47 10.03
C SER A 38 30.47 2.68 8.76
N THR A 39 30.92 1.47 8.90
CA THR A 39 30.98 0.52 7.78
C THR A 39 29.58 -0.04 7.52
N GLN A 40 29.04 0.18 6.32
CA GLN A 40 27.71 -0.28 5.93
C GLN A 40 27.77 -0.92 4.55
N SER A 41 26.87 -1.88 4.35
CA SER A 41 26.69 -2.49 3.03
C SER A 41 25.85 -1.57 2.16
N ILE A 42 26.46 -0.98 1.15
CA ILE A 42 25.82 -0.01 0.24
C ILE A 42 25.99 -0.42 -1.21
N ALA A 43 25.02 -0.06 -2.03
CA ALA A 43 25.06 -0.18 -3.48
C ALA A 43 24.83 1.17 -4.15
N PRO A 44 25.39 1.44 -5.33
CA PRO A 44 24.96 2.57 -6.13
C PRO A 44 23.49 2.39 -6.53
N GLU A 45 22.73 3.48 -6.53
CA GLU A 45 21.30 3.46 -6.81
C GLU A 45 20.96 4.39 -7.97
N THR A 46 19.98 3.99 -8.77
CA THR A 46 19.31 4.87 -9.72
C THR A 46 17.88 5.13 -9.28
N ILE A 47 17.35 6.28 -9.67
CA ILE A 47 15.99 6.67 -9.33
C ILE A 47 15.07 6.39 -10.52
N VAL A 48 14.06 5.56 -10.30
CA VAL A 48 13.04 5.28 -11.31
C VAL A 48 11.67 5.76 -10.85
N PRO A 49 10.77 6.17 -11.76
CA PRO A 49 9.40 6.52 -11.41
C PRO A 49 8.61 5.25 -11.04
N GLY A 50 7.81 5.36 -10.00
CA GLY A 50 6.83 4.37 -9.61
C GLY A 50 5.47 5.01 -9.39
N THR A 51 4.39 4.25 -9.54
CA THR A 51 3.02 4.71 -9.31
C THR A 51 2.39 3.89 -8.21
N VAL A 52 1.74 4.55 -7.27
CA VAL A 52 0.95 3.90 -6.22
C VAL A 52 -0.34 3.38 -6.84
N VAL A 53 -0.60 2.10 -6.68
CA VAL A 53 -1.84 1.47 -7.12
C VAL A 53 -2.44 0.66 -5.98
N SER A 54 -3.74 0.45 -6.04
CA SER A 54 -4.39 -0.52 -5.17
C SER A 54 -4.22 -1.93 -5.74
N ARG A 55 -4.07 -2.92 -4.87
CA ARG A 55 -4.08 -4.33 -5.28
C ARG A 55 -5.47 -4.81 -5.72
N SER A 56 -6.51 -4.16 -5.22
CA SER A 56 -7.90 -4.48 -5.50
C SER A 56 -8.60 -3.24 -6.05
N ASP A 57 -8.79 -3.21 -7.35
CA ASP A 57 -9.50 -2.17 -8.11
C ASP A 57 -10.45 -2.88 -9.07
N ALA A 58 -11.75 -2.73 -8.85
CA ALA A 58 -12.76 -3.45 -9.62
C ALA A 58 -13.88 -2.53 -10.09
N ARG A 59 -14.27 -2.73 -11.35
CA ARG A 59 -15.50 -2.19 -11.91
C ARG A 59 -16.57 -3.25 -11.75
N LEU A 60 -17.62 -2.94 -10.99
CA LEU A 60 -18.71 -3.85 -10.70
C LEU A 60 -19.77 -3.68 -11.76
N ALA A 61 -20.05 -4.77 -12.46
CA ALA A 61 -21.02 -4.82 -13.54
C ALA A 61 -22.33 -5.47 -13.07
N ALA A 62 -23.44 -5.12 -13.71
CA ALA A 62 -24.72 -5.79 -13.52
C ALA A 62 -24.69 -7.21 -14.09
N GLU A 63 -25.24 -8.17 -13.34
CA GLU A 63 -25.38 -9.56 -13.75
C GLU A 63 -26.80 -9.89 -14.26
N VAL A 64 -27.75 -8.98 -14.02
CA VAL A 64 -29.12 -9.05 -14.53
C VAL A 64 -29.52 -7.72 -15.13
N THR A 65 -30.49 -7.76 -16.06
CA THR A 65 -31.04 -6.55 -16.68
C THR A 65 -32.17 -6.00 -15.82
N GLY A 66 -32.24 -4.69 -15.65
CA GLY A 66 -33.33 -4.03 -14.93
C GLY A 66 -33.10 -2.52 -14.74
N ARG A 67 -33.93 -1.88 -13.95
CA ARG A 67 -33.77 -0.48 -13.57
C ARG A 67 -32.99 -0.39 -12.27
N LEU A 68 -32.01 0.48 -12.22
CA LEU A 68 -31.25 0.77 -10.99
C LEU A 68 -32.14 1.55 -10.01
N MET A 69 -32.37 1.00 -8.83
CA MET A 69 -33.15 1.61 -7.77
C MET A 69 -32.28 2.48 -6.87
N ASN A 70 -31.10 1.99 -6.59
CA ASN A 70 -30.08 2.68 -5.77
C ASN A 70 -28.69 2.39 -6.32
N VAL A 71 -27.80 3.39 -6.20
CA VAL A 71 -26.36 3.29 -6.52
C VAL A 71 -25.61 4.12 -5.48
N SER A 72 -24.61 3.54 -4.83
CA SER A 72 -23.80 4.22 -3.83
C SER A 72 -23.08 5.43 -4.41
N ASP A 73 -23.02 6.50 -3.64
CA ASP A 73 -22.32 7.70 -4.02
C ASP A 73 -20.80 7.54 -3.98
N VAL A 74 -20.12 8.35 -4.78
CA VAL A 74 -18.65 8.46 -4.74
C VAL A 74 -18.22 8.90 -3.33
N GLY A 75 -17.21 8.23 -2.78
CA GLY A 75 -16.74 8.43 -1.41
C GLY A 75 -17.38 7.50 -0.38
N THR A 76 -18.39 6.70 -0.76
CA THR A 76 -18.99 5.71 0.13
C THR A 76 -17.98 4.60 0.44
N VAL A 77 -17.75 4.34 1.73
CA VAL A 77 -16.97 3.20 2.19
C VAL A 77 -17.89 1.99 2.27
N ALA A 78 -17.48 0.88 1.65
CA ALA A 78 -18.21 -0.38 1.66
C ALA A 78 -17.32 -1.50 2.19
N ALA A 79 -17.86 -2.32 3.08
CA ALA A 79 -17.25 -3.57 3.50
C ALA A 79 -17.49 -4.68 2.45
N LYS A 80 -16.66 -5.72 2.48
CA LYS A 80 -16.89 -6.90 1.62
C LYS A 80 -18.29 -7.47 1.85
N GLY A 81 -19.08 -7.61 0.78
CA GLY A 81 -20.45 -8.13 0.78
C GLY A 81 -21.53 -7.04 0.85
N ASP A 82 -21.19 -5.79 1.17
CA ASP A 82 -22.15 -4.69 1.19
C ASP A 82 -22.75 -4.43 -0.20
N VAL A 83 -24.03 -4.05 -0.23
CA VAL A 83 -24.72 -3.72 -1.47
C VAL A 83 -24.35 -2.30 -1.89
N VAL A 84 -23.70 -2.16 -3.03
CA VAL A 84 -23.28 -0.88 -3.60
C VAL A 84 -24.20 -0.38 -4.72
N ALA A 85 -25.02 -1.27 -5.29
CA ALA A 85 -26.12 -0.88 -6.16
C ALA A 85 -27.24 -1.93 -6.11
N GLN A 86 -28.49 -1.52 -6.31
CA GLN A 86 -29.66 -2.38 -6.32
C GLN A 86 -30.43 -2.20 -7.62
N ILE A 87 -30.67 -3.31 -8.29
CA ILE A 87 -31.54 -3.40 -9.47
C ILE A 87 -32.95 -3.76 -9.00
N GLU A 88 -33.97 -3.27 -9.68
CA GLU A 88 -35.38 -3.53 -9.38
C GLU A 88 -35.66 -5.04 -9.41
N ASP A 89 -36.16 -5.56 -8.30
CA ASP A 89 -36.37 -7.00 -8.09
C ASP A 89 -37.84 -7.42 -7.97
N THR A 90 -38.77 -6.46 -8.07
CA THR A 90 -40.22 -6.69 -7.86
C THR A 90 -40.76 -7.87 -8.65
N VAL A 91 -40.49 -7.94 -9.95
CA VAL A 91 -40.97 -9.03 -10.83
C VAL A 91 -40.33 -10.37 -10.45
N ILE A 92 -39.06 -10.34 -10.09
CA ILE A 92 -38.31 -11.55 -9.68
C ILE A 92 -38.87 -12.10 -8.35
N LEU A 93 -39.19 -11.21 -7.40
CA LEU A 93 -39.80 -11.57 -6.11
C LEU A 93 -41.19 -12.24 -6.31
N LEU A 94 -42.03 -11.64 -7.16
CA LEU A 94 -43.35 -12.24 -7.49
C LEU A 94 -43.20 -13.62 -8.14
N ARG A 95 -42.26 -13.78 -9.07
CA ARG A 95 -41.97 -15.08 -9.69
C ARG A 95 -41.42 -16.10 -8.71
N LYS A 96 -40.57 -15.68 -7.76
CA LYS A 96 -40.09 -16.54 -6.66
C LYS A 96 -41.26 -17.07 -5.83
N GLN A 97 -42.24 -16.22 -5.47
CA GLN A 97 -43.42 -16.64 -4.70
C GLN A 97 -44.25 -17.66 -5.45
N GLU A 98 -44.44 -17.49 -6.76
CA GLU A 98 -45.11 -18.46 -7.62
C GLU A 98 -44.41 -19.84 -7.60
N LEU A 99 -43.07 -19.84 -7.71
CA LEU A 99 -42.26 -21.06 -7.68
C LEU A 99 -42.26 -21.72 -6.29
N ILE A 100 -42.33 -20.96 -5.21
CA ILE A 100 -42.54 -21.51 -3.85
C ILE A 100 -43.84 -22.30 -3.77
N ALA A 101 -44.95 -21.73 -4.29
CA ALA A 101 -46.25 -22.42 -4.33
C ALA A 101 -46.21 -23.67 -5.23
N GLU A 102 -45.43 -23.66 -6.33
CA GLU A 102 -45.22 -24.84 -7.18
C GLU A 102 -44.50 -25.97 -6.42
N VAL A 103 -43.44 -25.62 -5.64
CA VAL A 103 -42.72 -26.58 -4.78
C VAL A 103 -43.63 -27.15 -3.71
N GLU A 104 -44.45 -26.33 -3.05
CA GLU A 104 -45.41 -26.78 -2.04
C GLU A 104 -46.44 -27.74 -2.61
N ARG A 105 -46.98 -27.43 -3.79
CA ARG A 105 -47.92 -28.31 -4.51
C ARG A 105 -47.26 -29.66 -4.86
N ALA A 106 -46.07 -29.67 -5.42
CA ALA A 106 -45.34 -30.88 -5.77
C ALA A 106 -45.00 -31.71 -4.50
N GLN A 107 -44.65 -31.08 -3.40
CA GLN A 107 -44.38 -31.72 -2.13
C GLN A 107 -45.67 -32.38 -1.57
N ALA A 108 -46.80 -31.68 -1.60
CA ALA A 108 -48.06 -32.23 -1.14
C ALA A 108 -48.50 -33.48 -1.99
N ARG A 109 -48.25 -33.43 -3.30
CA ARG A 109 -48.52 -34.59 -4.18
C ARG A 109 -47.64 -35.79 -3.82
N LEU A 110 -46.35 -35.57 -3.60
CA LEU A 110 -45.40 -36.60 -3.16
C LEU A 110 -45.85 -37.23 -1.83
N ASN A 111 -46.17 -36.39 -0.82
CA ASN A 111 -46.62 -36.85 0.50
C ASN A 111 -47.90 -37.71 0.40
N TYR A 112 -48.83 -37.33 -0.49
CA TYR A 112 -50.03 -38.12 -0.73
C TYR A 112 -49.66 -39.50 -1.29
N LEU A 113 -48.81 -39.58 -2.32
CA LEU A 113 -48.40 -40.84 -2.95
C LEU A 113 -47.57 -41.73 -2.00
N GLU A 114 -46.73 -41.16 -1.16
CA GLU A 114 -45.97 -41.88 -0.12
C GLU A 114 -46.94 -42.49 0.93
N SER A 115 -48.00 -41.76 1.29
CA SER A 115 -49.03 -42.26 2.17
C SER A 115 -49.85 -43.38 1.52
N GLU A 116 -50.17 -43.27 0.22
CA GLU A 116 -50.84 -44.32 -0.58
C GLU A 116 -49.96 -45.57 -0.69
N GLU A 117 -48.66 -45.41 -1.01
CA GLU A 117 -47.71 -46.52 -1.06
C GLU A 117 -47.71 -47.28 0.25
N SER A 118 -47.55 -46.57 1.40
CA SER A 118 -47.55 -47.18 2.73
C SER A 118 -48.82 -47.99 2.99
N ARG A 119 -49.98 -47.53 2.51
CA ARG A 119 -51.27 -48.25 2.62
C ARG A 119 -51.29 -49.52 1.74
N TYR A 120 -50.85 -49.42 0.48
CA TYR A 120 -50.81 -50.56 -0.43
C TYR A 120 -49.76 -51.61 -0.06
N VAL A 121 -48.64 -51.23 0.55
CA VAL A 121 -47.66 -52.18 1.09
C VAL A 121 -48.34 -53.12 2.09
N LYS A 122 -49.15 -52.60 3.05
CA LYS A 122 -49.86 -53.40 4.02
C LYS A 122 -50.95 -54.29 3.42
N LEU A 123 -51.64 -53.85 2.33
CA LEU A 123 -52.67 -54.60 1.66
C LEU A 123 -52.11 -55.67 0.72
N ALA A 124 -50.97 -55.50 0.11
CA ALA A 124 -50.31 -56.40 -0.80
C ALA A 124 -49.84 -57.70 -0.13
N GLU A 125 -49.63 -57.73 1.17
CA GLU A 125 -49.29 -58.94 1.91
C GLU A 125 -50.38 -60.03 1.85
N SER A 126 -51.63 -59.65 1.59
CA SER A 126 -52.80 -60.56 1.56
C SER A 126 -53.60 -60.62 0.26
N ASN A 127 -53.29 -59.74 -0.72
CA ASN A 127 -54.09 -59.63 -1.98
C ASN A 127 -53.22 -59.31 -3.18
N LEU A 128 -53.24 -60.18 -4.21
CA LEU A 128 -52.46 -60.06 -5.46
C LEU A 128 -52.91 -58.85 -6.30
N ALA A 129 -54.18 -58.46 -6.31
CA ALA A 129 -54.64 -57.24 -6.99
C ALA A 129 -54.07 -55.96 -6.33
N ALA A 130 -53.79 -55.96 -5.00
CA ALA A 130 -53.15 -54.87 -4.32
C ALA A 130 -51.62 -54.75 -4.64
N ALA A 131 -50.96 -55.86 -5.00
CA ALA A 131 -49.60 -55.90 -5.44
C ALA A 131 -49.37 -55.10 -6.74
N THR A 132 -50.26 -55.28 -7.75
CA THR A 132 -50.22 -54.52 -9.00
C THR A 132 -50.40 -53.00 -8.75
N LYS A 133 -51.34 -52.65 -7.85
CA LYS A 133 -51.58 -51.23 -7.50
C LYS A 133 -50.43 -50.61 -6.72
N LEU A 134 -49.73 -51.42 -5.94
CA LEU A 134 -48.52 -50.98 -5.26
C LEU A 134 -47.41 -50.58 -6.25
N GLU A 135 -47.18 -51.39 -7.30
CA GLU A 135 -46.17 -51.08 -8.32
C GLU A 135 -46.53 -49.80 -9.10
N GLU A 136 -47.81 -49.64 -9.48
CA GLU A 136 -48.28 -48.38 -10.08
C GLU A 136 -48.08 -47.19 -9.17
N THR A 137 -48.44 -47.28 -7.89
CA THR A 137 -48.28 -46.21 -6.91
C THR A 137 -46.81 -45.88 -6.68
N ARG A 138 -45.93 -46.89 -6.69
CA ARG A 138 -44.48 -46.67 -6.62
C ARG A 138 -43.93 -45.89 -7.81
N SER A 139 -44.37 -46.24 -9.02
CA SER A 139 -44.00 -45.50 -10.23
C SER A 139 -44.50 -44.06 -10.17
N ASP A 140 -45.75 -43.83 -9.79
CA ASP A 140 -46.29 -42.46 -9.64
C ASP A 140 -45.56 -41.64 -8.57
N ARG A 141 -45.21 -42.27 -7.42
CA ARG A 141 -44.42 -41.62 -6.37
C ARG A 141 -43.05 -41.23 -6.91
N ASP A 142 -42.38 -42.10 -7.68
CA ASP A 142 -41.05 -41.81 -8.19
C ASP A 142 -41.06 -40.69 -9.25
N VAL A 143 -42.10 -40.65 -10.10
CA VAL A 143 -42.37 -39.52 -11.01
C VAL A 143 -42.59 -38.25 -10.21
N SER A 144 -43.48 -38.26 -9.19
CA SER A 144 -43.77 -37.08 -8.35
C SER A 144 -42.55 -36.60 -7.59
N ARG A 145 -41.65 -37.51 -7.15
CA ARG A 145 -40.36 -37.15 -6.56
C ARG A 145 -39.44 -36.45 -7.58
N GLY A 146 -39.49 -36.87 -8.86
CA GLY A 146 -38.84 -36.20 -9.97
C GLY A 146 -39.36 -34.78 -10.17
N ASP A 147 -40.67 -34.61 -10.19
CA ASP A 147 -41.35 -33.33 -10.39
C ASP A 147 -40.99 -32.34 -9.26
N LEU A 148 -40.97 -32.80 -8.00
CA LEU A 148 -40.52 -31.98 -6.86
C LEU A 148 -39.06 -31.47 -7.02
N ARG A 149 -38.17 -32.36 -7.52
CA ARG A 149 -36.78 -31.93 -7.77
C ARG A 149 -36.70 -30.85 -8.85
N VAL A 150 -37.50 -30.97 -9.91
CA VAL A 150 -37.56 -29.95 -10.97
C VAL A 150 -38.09 -28.63 -10.40
N ALA A 151 -39.20 -28.66 -9.64
CA ALA A 151 -39.75 -27.47 -9.00
C ALA A 151 -38.74 -26.79 -8.08
N LYS A 152 -38.03 -27.55 -7.23
CA LYS A 152 -36.95 -27.03 -6.34
C LYS A 152 -35.81 -26.43 -7.16
N SER A 153 -35.40 -27.03 -8.27
CA SER A 153 -34.34 -26.50 -9.14
C SER A 153 -34.73 -25.16 -9.77
N ARG A 154 -36.00 -25.02 -10.21
CA ARG A 154 -36.52 -23.75 -10.74
C ARG A 154 -36.53 -22.64 -9.68
N LEU A 155 -36.94 -22.97 -8.45
CA LEU A 155 -36.90 -22.04 -7.33
C LEU A 155 -35.44 -21.57 -7.04
N ALA A 156 -34.50 -22.51 -6.98
CA ALA A 156 -33.10 -22.20 -6.76
C ALA A 156 -32.50 -21.27 -7.85
N GLN A 157 -32.88 -21.48 -9.12
CA GLN A 157 -32.48 -20.59 -10.23
C GLN A 157 -33.02 -19.15 -10.03
N MET A 158 -34.27 -19.02 -9.55
CA MET A 158 -34.87 -17.72 -9.30
C MET A 158 -34.24 -17.04 -8.10
N GLU A 159 -33.86 -17.78 -7.08
CA GLU A 159 -33.12 -17.26 -5.91
C GLU A 159 -31.72 -16.74 -6.28
N ASP A 160 -31.00 -17.44 -7.16
CA ASP A 160 -29.74 -16.97 -7.73
C ASP A 160 -29.93 -15.67 -8.52
N GLN A 161 -30.96 -15.63 -9.36
CA GLN A 161 -31.29 -14.43 -10.14
C GLN A 161 -31.66 -13.25 -9.27
N LEU A 162 -32.39 -13.48 -8.17
CA LEU A 162 -32.69 -12.44 -7.15
C LEU A 162 -31.42 -11.98 -6.44
N ALA A 163 -30.52 -12.87 -6.06
CA ALA A 163 -29.26 -12.48 -5.43
C ALA A 163 -28.42 -11.58 -6.34
N ARG A 164 -28.46 -11.78 -7.65
CA ARG A 164 -27.75 -10.98 -8.67
C ARG A 164 -28.35 -9.60 -8.92
N THR A 165 -29.56 -9.30 -8.40
CA THR A 165 -30.11 -7.93 -8.45
C THR A 165 -29.37 -6.97 -7.52
N SER A 166 -28.70 -7.50 -6.50
CA SER A 166 -27.87 -6.73 -5.58
C SER A 166 -26.41 -6.79 -6.01
N ILE A 167 -25.86 -5.69 -6.50
CA ILE A 167 -24.45 -5.58 -6.84
C ILE A 167 -23.66 -5.36 -5.54
N ARG A 168 -22.79 -6.31 -5.19
CA ARG A 168 -22.08 -6.32 -3.91
C ARG A 168 -20.59 -6.06 -4.07
N ALA A 169 -19.99 -5.42 -3.05
CA ALA A 169 -18.56 -5.19 -2.97
C ALA A 169 -17.80 -6.53 -2.78
N PRO A 170 -16.86 -6.91 -3.68
CA PRO A 170 -16.10 -8.17 -3.56
C PRO A 170 -15.00 -8.09 -2.49
N PHE A 171 -14.61 -6.88 -2.09
CA PHE A 171 -13.65 -6.57 -1.04
C PHE A 171 -14.04 -5.24 -0.37
N SER A 172 -13.47 -4.98 0.81
CA SER A 172 -13.67 -3.70 1.50
C SER A 172 -12.91 -2.58 0.81
N GLY A 173 -13.57 -1.44 0.55
CA GLY A 173 -12.98 -0.33 -0.19
C GLY A 173 -13.88 0.89 -0.25
N ILE A 174 -13.51 1.84 -1.09
CA ILE A 174 -14.26 3.07 -1.33
C ILE A 174 -14.76 3.12 -2.77
N VAL A 175 -15.98 3.59 -2.98
CA VAL A 175 -16.54 3.86 -4.31
C VAL A 175 -15.84 5.10 -4.88
N VAL A 176 -15.10 4.94 -5.97
CA VAL A 176 -14.34 6.03 -6.60
C VAL A 176 -15.00 6.59 -7.85
N GLU A 177 -15.84 5.78 -8.51
CA GLU A 177 -16.60 6.19 -9.69
C GLU A 177 -18.02 5.63 -9.63
N ARG A 178 -19.01 6.46 -9.96
CA ARG A 178 -20.39 6.06 -10.23
C ARG A 178 -20.62 6.21 -11.73
N LEU A 179 -20.72 5.08 -12.43
CA LEU A 179 -20.80 5.01 -13.89
C LEU A 179 -22.25 5.07 -14.41
N MET A 180 -23.20 4.77 -13.53
CA MET A 180 -24.64 4.83 -13.82
C MET A 180 -25.41 5.44 -12.64
N MET A 181 -26.56 6.04 -12.94
CA MET A 181 -27.39 6.72 -11.96
C MET A 181 -28.62 5.89 -11.56
N PRO A 182 -29.17 6.08 -10.34
CA PRO A 182 -30.48 5.57 -10.00
C PRO A 182 -31.55 6.00 -11.02
N GLY A 183 -32.44 5.08 -11.38
CA GLY A 183 -33.47 5.30 -12.39
C GLY A 183 -33.06 4.88 -13.81
N GLU A 184 -31.78 4.75 -14.11
CA GLU A 184 -31.32 4.25 -15.41
C GLU A 184 -31.56 2.75 -15.56
N ARG A 185 -31.75 2.30 -16.80
CA ARG A 185 -31.80 0.89 -17.15
C ARG A 185 -30.40 0.36 -17.39
N VAL A 186 -30.08 -0.76 -16.75
CA VAL A 186 -28.81 -1.46 -16.91
C VAL A 186 -29.01 -2.78 -17.61
N ASP A 187 -28.08 -3.15 -18.48
CA ASP A 187 -27.99 -4.45 -19.13
C ASP A 187 -26.84 -5.28 -18.55
N ILE A 188 -26.90 -6.61 -18.73
CA ILE A 188 -25.87 -7.54 -18.25
C ILE A 188 -24.48 -7.14 -18.78
N GLY A 189 -23.49 -7.15 -17.92
CA GLY A 189 -22.11 -6.79 -18.23
C GLY A 189 -21.82 -5.29 -18.22
N LYS A 190 -22.82 -4.41 -18.02
CA LYS A 190 -22.62 -2.98 -17.93
C LYS A 190 -22.06 -2.59 -16.56
N ASN A 191 -20.94 -1.86 -16.54
CA ASN A 191 -20.33 -1.37 -15.31
C ASN A 191 -21.21 -0.30 -14.64
N VAL A 192 -21.43 -0.43 -13.34
CA VAL A 192 -22.29 0.45 -12.54
C VAL A 192 -21.46 1.34 -11.61
N VAL A 193 -20.53 0.76 -10.87
CA VAL A 193 -19.61 1.47 -9.96
C VAL A 193 -18.21 0.90 -10.06
N ARG A 194 -17.21 1.71 -9.64
CA ARG A 194 -15.84 1.25 -9.42
C ARG A 194 -15.50 1.40 -7.95
N ILE A 195 -14.96 0.34 -7.37
CA ILE A 195 -14.52 0.26 -5.98
C ILE A 195 -13.02 0.01 -5.91
N VAL A 196 -12.32 0.68 -4.98
CA VAL A 196 -10.87 0.58 -4.80
C VAL A 196 -10.56 0.34 -3.33
N ASP A 197 -9.72 -0.64 -3.07
CA ASP A 197 -9.18 -0.90 -1.73
C ASP A 197 -8.06 0.11 -1.43
N GLN A 198 -8.21 0.84 -0.32
CA GLN A 198 -7.22 1.83 0.13
C GLN A 198 -6.25 1.26 1.18
N GLN A 199 -6.45 0.04 1.63
CA GLN A 199 -5.63 -0.56 2.68
C GLN A 199 -4.45 -1.36 2.12
N HIS A 200 -4.61 -1.99 0.96
CA HIS A 200 -3.59 -2.83 0.35
C HIS A 200 -3.03 -2.15 -0.89
N LEU A 201 -2.07 -1.27 -0.65
CA LEU A 201 -1.40 -0.49 -1.70
C LEU A 201 -0.08 -1.13 -2.11
N GLU A 202 0.28 -0.92 -3.36
CA GLU A 202 1.60 -1.27 -3.89
C GLU A 202 2.13 -0.16 -4.80
N VAL A 203 3.44 -0.09 -4.93
CA VAL A 203 4.09 0.75 -5.93
C VAL A 203 4.51 -0.13 -7.10
N ILE A 204 4.04 0.21 -8.28
CA ILE A 204 4.54 -0.39 -9.53
C ILE A 204 5.61 0.54 -10.08
N ALA A 205 6.83 0.04 -10.19
CA ALA A 205 7.94 0.76 -10.82
C ALA A 205 8.54 -0.06 -11.95
N ARG A 206 9.16 0.62 -12.92
CA ARG A 206 9.84 -0.03 -14.06
C ARG A 206 11.28 0.44 -14.09
N ALA A 207 12.20 -0.52 -14.14
CA ALA A 207 13.62 -0.28 -14.15
C ALA A 207 14.28 -0.97 -15.39
N PRO A 208 15.41 -0.45 -15.88
CA PRO A 208 16.19 -1.08 -16.94
C PRO A 208 16.56 -2.53 -16.62
N LEU A 209 16.45 -3.43 -17.61
CA LEU A 209 16.70 -4.86 -17.44
C LEU A 209 18.13 -5.17 -16.93
N GLU A 210 19.10 -4.31 -17.18
CA GLU A 210 20.47 -4.45 -16.69
C GLU A 210 20.57 -4.48 -15.16
N TYR A 211 19.58 -3.90 -14.44
CA TYR A 211 19.55 -3.89 -12.98
C TYR A 211 18.75 -5.05 -12.36
N TYR A 212 18.13 -5.89 -13.20
CA TYR A 212 17.28 -6.99 -12.73
C TYR A 212 17.98 -7.92 -11.73
N SER A 213 19.27 -8.24 -11.95
CA SER A 213 20.03 -9.15 -11.10
C SER A 213 20.30 -8.62 -9.69
N TYR A 214 20.15 -7.32 -9.48
CA TYR A 214 20.43 -6.64 -8.20
C TYR A 214 19.17 -6.40 -7.35
N VAL A 215 17.98 -6.69 -7.89
CA VAL A 215 16.71 -6.53 -7.17
C VAL A 215 16.12 -7.90 -6.86
N LYS A 216 15.87 -8.16 -5.57
CA LYS A 216 15.35 -9.45 -5.11
C LYS A 216 14.05 -9.27 -4.33
N PRO A 217 13.10 -10.23 -4.40
CA PRO A 217 11.95 -10.25 -3.52
C PRO A 217 12.38 -10.22 -2.04
N GLY A 218 11.65 -9.45 -1.22
CA GLY A 218 11.95 -9.26 0.19
C GLY A 218 12.91 -8.11 0.50
N GLN A 219 13.60 -7.56 -0.49
CA GLN A 219 14.50 -6.41 -0.34
C GLN A 219 13.70 -5.14 -0.03
N GLU A 220 14.25 -4.29 0.83
CA GLU A 220 13.69 -2.98 1.12
C GLU A 220 14.31 -1.92 0.20
N LEU A 221 13.48 -1.15 -0.46
CA LEU A 221 13.89 -0.04 -1.31
C LEU A 221 13.29 1.27 -0.80
N VAL A 222 14.05 2.34 -0.89
CA VAL A 222 13.60 3.66 -0.50
C VAL A 222 12.65 4.21 -1.56
N VAL A 223 11.47 4.65 -1.13
CA VAL A 223 10.50 5.35 -1.96
C VAL A 223 10.31 6.77 -1.43
N ARG A 224 10.21 7.75 -2.32
CA ARG A 224 10.09 9.15 -1.89
C ARG A 224 9.23 9.98 -2.83
N THR A 225 8.55 10.97 -2.25
CA THR A 225 7.86 12.03 -3.00
C THR A 225 7.95 13.34 -2.24
N GLY A 226 8.40 14.41 -2.89
CA GLY A 226 8.68 15.66 -2.20
C GLY A 226 9.62 15.43 -1.00
N ASN A 227 9.17 15.78 0.19
CA ASN A 227 9.91 15.61 1.44
C ASN A 227 9.55 14.32 2.22
N VAL A 228 8.60 13.54 1.73
CA VAL A 228 8.19 12.27 2.36
C VAL A 228 9.08 11.16 1.85
N VAL A 229 9.72 10.46 2.81
CA VAL A 229 10.56 9.28 2.56
C VAL A 229 9.94 8.11 3.30
N ALA A 230 9.76 6.99 2.60
CA ALA A 230 9.26 5.75 3.15
C ALA A 230 10.07 4.58 2.60
N THR A 231 9.88 3.41 3.17
CA THR A 231 10.48 2.16 2.70
C THR A 231 9.40 1.31 2.07
N GLY A 232 9.67 0.79 0.88
CA GLY A 232 8.83 -0.21 0.21
C GLY A 232 9.53 -1.55 0.16
N LYS A 233 8.84 -2.63 0.52
CA LYS A 233 9.37 -3.98 0.44
C LYS A 233 9.06 -4.60 -0.93
N VAL A 234 10.08 -5.03 -1.66
CA VAL A 234 9.90 -5.71 -2.95
C VAL A 234 9.13 -7.00 -2.74
N ARG A 235 7.91 -7.03 -3.24
CA ARG A 235 7.06 -8.23 -3.21
C ARG A 235 7.35 -9.14 -4.39
N THR A 236 7.45 -8.56 -5.57
CA THR A 236 7.59 -9.32 -6.81
C THR A 236 8.45 -8.55 -7.80
N VAL A 237 9.33 -9.28 -8.46
CA VAL A 237 10.08 -8.82 -9.63
C VAL A 237 9.61 -9.63 -10.82
N VAL A 238 9.00 -8.96 -11.81
CA VAL A 238 8.51 -9.63 -13.01
C VAL A 238 9.66 -9.75 -14.00
N ALA A 239 10.13 -10.99 -14.18
CA ALA A 239 11.30 -11.33 -14.99
C ALA A 239 11.07 -11.20 -16.51
N VAL A 240 9.90 -10.76 -16.93
CA VAL A 240 9.55 -10.55 -18.35
C VAL A 240 9.70 -9.07 -18.67
N GLY A 241 10.77 -8.72 -19.35
CA GLY A 241 10.98 -7.37 -19.88
C GLY A 241 10.12 -7.10 -21.10
N SER A 242 9.72 -5.85 -21.27
CA SER A 242 9.11 -5.40 -22.54
C SER A 242 10.19 -5.30 -23.62
N GLU A 243 10.01 -6.00 -24.74
CA GLU A 243 10.92 -5.92 -25.91
C GLU A 243 11.09 -4.50 -26.45
N LYS A 244 10.08 -3.64 -26.26
CA LYS A 244 10.11 -2.26 -26.73
C LYS A 244 10.84 -1.30 -25.78
N THR A 245 10.77 -1.54 -24.47
CA THR A 245 11.31 -0.61 -23.47
C THR A 245 12.55 -1.12 -22.76
N HIS A 246 12.87 -2.42 -22.87
CA HIS A 246 13.95 -3.10 -22.15
C HIS A 246 13.90 -2.86 -20.64
N GLN A 247 12.69 -2.84 -20.06
CA GLN A 247 12.45 -2.63 -18.64
C GLN A 247 11.76 -3.84 -18.02
N PHE A 248 12.13 -4.16 -16.80
CA PHE A 248 11.38 -5.09 -15.97
C PHE A 248 10.46 -4.34 -15.00
N GLU A 249 9.41 -4.99 -14.54
CA GLU A 249 8.48 -4.42 -13.56
C GLU A 249 8.79 -4.95 -12.17
N LEU A 250 8.84 -4.07 -11.20
CA LEU A 250 8.93 -4.40 -9.79
C LEU A 250 7.72 -3.86 -9.03
N ARG A 251 7.25 -4.64 -8.08
CA ARG A 251 6.12 -4.30 -7.21
C ARG A 251 6.57 -4.27 -5.77
N LEU A 252 6.36 -3.14 -5.13
CA LEU A 252 6.74 -2.92 -3.74
C LEU A 252 5.48 -2.76 -2.88
N ASP A 253 5.45 -3.48 -1.79
CA ASP A 253 4.46 -3.24 -0.74
C ASP A 253 4.85 -1.99 0.04
N ILE A 254 3.91 -1.10 0.24
CA ILE A 254 4.06 0.12 1.03
C ILE A 254 3.03 0.13 2.16
N GLU A 255 3.36 0.84 3.23
CA GLU A 255 2.45 1.01 4.35
C GLU A 255 1.20 1.79 3.93
N SER A 256 0.03 1.29 4.35
CA SER A 256 -1.26 1.92 4.06
C SER A 256 -1.34 3.33 4.65
N GLY A 257 -1.97 4.25 3.90
CA GLY A 257 -2.14 5.65 4.32
C GLY A 257 -0.93 6.55 4.08
N SER A 258 0.22 6.00 3.68
CA SER A 258 1.41 6.81 3.40
C SER A 258 1.29 7.65 2.13
N PHE A 259 0.58 7.13 1.12
CA PHE A 259 0.43 7.77 -0.19
C PHE A 259 -0.94 7.50 -0.79
N PRO A 260 -1.58 8.47 -1.47
CA PRO A 260 -2.82 8.23 -2.19
C PRO A 260 -2.61 7.39 -3.45
N VAL A 261 -3.63 6.62 -3.81
CA VAL A 261 -3.66 5.86 -5.09
C VAL A 261 -3.53 6.82 -6.26
N GLY A 262 -2.71 6.46 -7.24
CA GLY A 262 -2.40 7.27 -8.42
C GLY A 262 -1.20 8.20 -8.26
N GLN A 263 -0.65 8.33 -7.05
CA GLN A 263 0.53 9.18 -6.82
C GLN A 263 1.78 8.60 -7.47
N THR A 264 2.57 9.47 -8.10
CA THR A 264 3.89 9.11 -8.61
C THR A 264 4.94 9.27 -7.52
N LEU A 265 5.76 8.24 -7.34
CA LEU A 265 6.88 8.18 -6.40
C LEU A 265 8.20 8.02 -7.15
N ARG A 266 9.30 8.31 -6.47
CA ARG A 266 10.66 7.98 -6.89
C ARG A 266 11.12 6.77 -6.10
N VAL A 267 11.49 5.72 -6.80
CA VAL A 267 11.99 4.46 -6.21
C VAL A 267 13.49 4.37 -6.44
N SER A 268 14.27 4.20 -5.37
CA SER A 268 15.71 3.97 -5.46
C SER A 268 15.97 2.50 -5.77
N VAL A 269 16.54 2.21 -6.94
CA VAL A 269 16.84 0.85 -7.42
C VAL A 269 18.34 0.65 -7.45
N PRO A 270 18.90 -0.42 -6.84
CA PRO A 270 20.32 -0.71 -6.89
C PRO A 270 20.79 -1.05 -8.31
N THR A 271 21.97 -0.54 -8.70
CA THR A 271 22.57 -0.73 -10.02
C THR A 271 23.76 -1.68 -10.02
N SER A 272 24.18 -2.15 -8.84
CA SER A 272 25.19 -3.20 -8.66
C SER A 272 24.98 -3.95 -7.34
N ASN A 273 25.80 -4.97 -7.11
CA ASN A 273 25.82 -5.64 -5.81
C ASN A 273 26.27 -4.68 -4.70
N ALA A 274 25.66 -4.84 -3.54
CA ALA A 274 26.09 -4.14 -2.35
C ALA A 274 27.51 -4.59 -1.94
N ARG A 275 28.29 -3.65 -1.42
CA ARG A 275 29.61 -3.90 -0.84
C ARG A 275 29.79 -3.12 0.44
N ASP A 276 30.57 -3.65 1.35
CA ASP A 276 30.90 -2.96 2.58
C ASP A 276 31.79 -1.76 2.28
N ALA A 277 31.37 -0.60 2.74
CA ALA A 277 32.13 0.64 2.58
C ALA A 277 31.99 1.51 3.83
N LEU A 278 33.02 2.28 4.13
CA LEU A 278 32.97 3.27 5.19
C LEU A 278 32.13 4.45 4.71
N VAL A 279 31.06 4.77 5.41
CA VAL A 279 30.15 5.84 5.04
C VAL A 279 30.03 6.91 6.12
N VAL A 280 29.78 8.13 5.67
CA VAL A 280 29.43 9.28 6.52
C VAL A 280 28.13 9.93 6.02
N PRO A 281 27.38 10.63 6.88
CA PRO A 281 26.31 11.49 6.41
C PRO A 281 26.82 12.51 5.40
N ARG A 282 26.06 12.79 4.35
CA ARG A 282 26.45 13.79 3.31
C ARG A 282 26.75 15.17 3.89
N ASP A 283 26.05 15.54 4.98
CA ASP A 283 26.26 16.80 5.69
C ASP A 283 27.63 16.90 6.39
N ALA A 284 28.35 15.77 6.54
CA ALA A 284 29.72 15.79 7.08
C ALA A 284 30.74 16.27 6.05
N LEU A 285 30.42 16.25 4.76
CA LEU A 285 31.36 16.66 3.72
C LEU A 285 31.48 18.16 3.65
N VAL A 286 32.74 18.62 3.62
CA VAL A 286 33.09 20.03 3.40
C VAL A 286 33.85 20.13 2.09
N LEU A 287 33.22 20.84 1.12
CA LEU A 287 33.81 21.09 -0.20
C LEU A 287 34.51 22.41 -0.21
N ARG A 288 35.81 22.39 -0.51
CA ARG A 288 36.65 23.60 -0.60
C ARG A 288 37.52 23.54 -1.88
N PRO A 289 38.10 24.65 -2.34
CA PRO A 289 38.99 24.65 -3.51
C PRO A 289 40.12 23.63 -3.42
N GLY A 290 40.56 23.27 -2.20
CA GLY A 290 41.63 22.28 -1.93
C GLY A 290 41.17 20.83 -1.95
N GLY A 291 39.87 20.55 -2.16
CA GLY A 291 39.30 19.19 -2.21
C GLY A 291 38.17 18.98 -1.20
N ILE A 292 37.77 17.71 -1.09
CA ILE A 292 36.71 17.26 -0.18
C ILE A 292 37.32 16.77 1.13
N SER A 293 36.75 17.22 2.24
CA SER A 293 37.23 16.83 3.56
C SER A 293 36.06 16.58 4.53
N VAL A 294 36.35 15.86 5.60
CA VAL A 294 35.49 15.74 6.80
C VAL A 294 36.24 16.23 8.01
N PHE A 295 35.52 16.72 9.01
CA PHE A 295 36.10 17.04 10.30
C PHE A 295 35.79 15.93 11.30
N VAL A 296 36.86 15.36 11.88
CA VAL A 296 36.79 14.31 12.91
C VAL A 296 37.04 14.93 14.26
N VAL A 297 36.28 14.55 15.26
CA VAL A 297 36.53 14.95 16.66
C VAL A 297 37.50 13.93 17.25
N ASP A 298 38.68 14.42 17.70
CA ASP A 298 39.67 13.58 18.38
C ASP A 298 39.37 13.44 19.89
N GLY A 299 40.21 12.66 20.59
CA GLY A 299 40.06 12.41 22.03
C GLY A 299 40.12 13.66 22.91
N ASP A 300 40.77 14.75 22.42
CA ASP A 300 40.89 16.04 23.10
C ASP A 300 39.73 17.00 22.79
N GLN A 301 38.67 16.52 22.17
CA GLN A 301 37.53 17.32 21.67
C GLN A 301 37.93 18.40 20.66
N LYS A 302 39.01 18.20 19.91
CA LYS A 302 39.44 19.07 18.84
C LYS A 302 38.95 18.52 17.48
N ALA A 303 38.63 19.45 16.57
CA ALA A 303 38.28 19.11 15.21
C ALA A 303 39.54 18.96 14.35
N LYS A 304 39.80 17.76 13.80
CA LYS A 304 40.87 17.50 12.85
C LYS A 304 40.28 17.39 11.46
N GLN A 305 40.79 18.12 10.50
CA GLN A 305 40.43 18.00 9.11
C GLN A 305 41.09 16.77 8.49
N VAL A 306 40.29 15.92 7.86
CA VAL A 306 40.74 14.72 7.12
C VAL A 306 40.30 14.85 5.67
N MET A 307 41.26 14.82 4.76
CA MET A 307 40.97 14.80 3.32
C MET A 307 40.41 13.44 2.93
N VAL A 308 39.32 13.43 2.16
CA VAL A 308 38.66 12.22 1.73
C VAL A 308 38.32 12.25 0.24
N THR A 309 38.26 11.10 -0.38
CA THR A 309 37.65 10.90 -1.69
C THR A 309 36.29 10.29 -1.49
N THR A 310 35.31 10.75 -2.26
CA THR A 310 33.95 10.24 -2.19
C THR A 310 33.71 9.17 -3.23
N GLY A 311 32.92 8.15 -2.85
CA GLY A 311 32.51 7.04 -3.71
C GLY A 311 31.00 6.98 -3.88
N ILE A 312 30.42 5.81 -3.64
CA ILE A 312 28.99 5.53 -3.79
C ILE A 312 28.16 6.35 -2.81
N GLY A 313 27.10 6.98 -3.31
CA GLY A 313 26.08 7.62 -2.47
C GLY A 313 24.81 6.78 -2.43
N SER A 314 24.30 6.49 -1.24
CA SER A 314 23.03 5.82 -1.01
C SER A 314 22.24 6.58 0.05
N GLY A 315 21.06 7.07 -0.30
CA GLY A 315 20.24 7.87 0.58
C GLY A 315 20.92 9.15 1.08
N ASP A 316 21.01 9.30 2.40
CA ASP A 316 21.69 10.40 3.12
C ASP A 316 23.17 10.12 3.42
N ARG A 317 23.65 8.93 3.05
CA ARG A 317 25.01 8.48 3.28
C ARG A 317 25.86 8.56 2.00
N ILE A 318 27.17 8.70 2.19
CA ILE A 318 28.14 8.67 1.11
C ILE A 318 29.40 7.93 1.56
N GLU A 319 29.89 7.07 0.69
CA GLU A 319 31.15 6.39 0.86
C GLU A 319 32.30 7.40 0.86
N VAL A 320 33.21 7.19 1.78
CA VAL A 320 34.45 7.97 1.87
C VAL A 320 35.66 7.06 2.02
N SER A 321 36.77 7.45 1.39
CA SER A 321 38.06 6.80 1.52
C SER A 321 39.09 7.88 1.92
N GLY A 322 39.85 7.60 2.95
CA GLY A 322 40.85 8.49 3.51
C GLY A 322 41.36 7.98 4.85
N ASP A 323 42.03 8.85 5.63
CA ASP A 323 42.50 8.54 6.99
C ASP A 323 41.31 8.61 7.99
N LEU A 324 40.32 7.72 7.76
CA LEU A 324 39.08 7.64 8.54
C LEU A 324 38.76 6.17 8.80
N SER A 325 38.33 5.83 10.01
CA SER A 325 37.99 4.47 10.43
C SER A 325 36.56 4.40 10.95
N ASP A 326 36.05 3.17 10.97
CA ASP A 326 34.76 2.85 11.60
C ASP A 326 34.72 3.34 13.03
N GLY A 327 33.61 3.96 13.45
CA GLY A 327 33.41 4.54 14.78
C GLY A 327 34.00 5.95 14.97
N ASN A 328 34.71 6.54 13.99
CA ASN A 328 35.14 7.91 14.09
C ASN A 328 33.96 8.88 14.17
N THR A 329 34.07 9.87 15.09
CA THR A 329 33.06 10.90 15.26
C THR A 329 33.27 12.02 14.25
N VAL A 330 32.37 12.18 13.28
CA VAL A 330 32.42 13.21 12.23
C VAL A 330 31.45 14.36 12.52
N ILE A 331 31.82 15.57 12.18
CA ILE A 331 31.00 16.78 12.39
C ILE A 331 30.08 16.95 11.18
N ILE A 332 28.76 17.03 11.43
CA ILE A 332 27.71 17.14 10.39
C ILE A 332 27.11 18.55 10.32
N ARG A 333 27.25 19.39 11.34
CA ARG A 333 26.84 20.79 11.34
C ARG A 333 27.86 21.65 12.10
N GLY A 334 28.12 22.85 11.60
CA GLY A 334 29.15 23.74 12.12
C GLY A 334 30.53 23.49 11.52
N ASN A 335 30.67 22.46 10.67
CA ASN A 335 31.90 22.10 9.95
C ASN A 335 32.35 23.17 8.95
N GLU A 336 31.42 23.94 8.40
CA GLU A 336 31.70 25.04 7.46
C GLU A 336 32.54 26.18 8.08
N ARG A 337 32.51 26.36 9.41
CA ARG A 337 33.19 27.40 10.16
C ARG A 337 34.57 26.98 10.64
N LEU A 338 34.87 25.70 10.59
CA LEU A 338 36.16 25.15 11.02
C LEU A 338 37.23 25.38 9.96
N ARG A 339 38.44 25.68 10.39
CA ARG A 339 39.60 25.95 9.49
C ARG A 339 40.72 24.95 9.78
#